data_b9ce4d1438285e01e1963acc42beb2f0
#
_entry.id   b9ce4d1438285e01e1963acc42beb2f0
#
_cell.length_a   1.000
_cell.length_b   1.000
_cell.length_c   1.000
_cell.angle_alpha   90.00
_cell.angle_beta   90.00
_cell.angle_gamma   90.00
#
_symmetry.space_group_name_H-M   'P 1'
#
loop_
_entity.id
_entity.type
_entity.pdbx_description
1 polymer ?
#
loop_
_entity_poly.entity_id
_entity_poly.type
_entity_poly.pdbx_seq_one_letter_code
_entity_poly.pdbx_strand_id
1 'polypeptide(L)'
;MIRIRGVTKEYDRRQILRGLDLSVDAGEMVFLTGPSGAGKTTLLRLLYAAEKPTAGEIWLAGDRVDTMTRSELPHLRRKIGVIFQDFKLLRRKTVMENVTFVLRFHGIPPREAHRRAYQVLKRLGLHHRQSALPESLSGGEQQRVAIARALVYQPRLILADEPTGNLDADLAGELLSLLCDINYQGATVVVATHDHALLESLPARTLVLRRGVIDYDGRWPP
;
A
#
# COMPACT_ATOMS: atom_id res chain seq x y z
N MET A 1 0.77 2.26 -15.07
CA MET A 1 -0.09 2.45 -13.86
C MET A 1 0.27 3.73 -13.11
N ILE A 2 1.53 3.92 -12.77
CA ILE A 2 2.04 5.13 -12.10
C ILE A 2 2.98 5.87 -13.06
N ARG A 3 2.90 7.20 -13.11
CA ARG A 3 3.88 8.05 -13.79
C ARG A 3 4.13 9.29 -12.93
N ILE A 4 5.38 9.57 -12.66
CA ILE A 4 5.86 10.71 -11.88
C ILE A 4 6.86 11.47 -12.76
N ARG A 5 6.72 12.81 -12.82
CA ARG A 5 7.60 13.67 -13.61
C ARG A 5 8.05 14.86 -12.78
N GLY A 6 9.34 14.98 -12.56
CA GLY A 6 10.00 16.09 -11.87
C GLY A 6 9.44 16.37 -10.46
N VAL A 7 8.95 15.34 -9.76
CA VAL A 7 8.26 15.52 -8.48
C VAL A 7 9.22 15.93 -7.39
N THR A 8 8.91 17.05 -6.78
CA THR A 8 9.59 17.58 -5.60
C THR A 8 8.62 17.66 -4.43
N LYS A 9 9.08 17.29 -3.24
CA LYS A 9 8.33 17.48 -2.00
C LYS A 9 9.21 18.09 -0.94
N GLU A 10 8.73 19.18 -0.36
CA GLU A 10 9.40 19.95 0.67
C GLU A 10 8.53 20.09 1.91
N TYR A 11 9.12 20.00 3.10
CA TYR A 11 8.54 20.32 4.41
C TYR A 11 9.47 21.29 5.14
N ASP A 12 8.97 22.40 5.60
CA ASP A 12 9.72 23.39 6.40
C ASP A 12 11.09 23.73 5.79
N ARG A 13 11.13 24.01 4.47
CA ARG A 13 12.33 24.27 3.65
C ARG A 13 13.31 23.10 3.50
N ARG A 14 12.94 21.92 4.02
CA ARG A 14 13.72 20.69 3.82
C ARG A 14 13.15 19.88 2.67
N GLN A 15 13.93 19.74 1.62
CA GLN A 15 13.56 18.97 0.44
C GLN A 15 13.72 17.46 0.71
N ILE A 16 12.61 16.72 0.66
CA ILE A 16 12.55 15.27 0.89
C ILE A 16 12.60 14.49 -0.44
N LEU A 17 11.89 14.97 -1.46
CA LEU A 17 11.98 14.41 -2.82
C LEU A 17 12.47 15.52 -3.75
N ARG A 18 13.35 15.17 -4.70
CA ARG A 18 14.14 16.12 -5.48
C ARG A 18 14.04 15.84 -6.97
N GLY A 19 13.00 16.37 -7.64
CA GLY A 19 12.83 16.23 -9.08
C GLY A 19 12.73 14.75 -9.52
N LEU A 20 11.93 13.96 -8.80
CA LEU A 20 11.85 12.52 -8.99
C LEU A 20 11.06 12.17 -10.25
N ASP A 21 11.66 11.35 -11.11
CA ASP A 21 11.03 10.76 -12.29
C ASP A 21 10.89 9.24 -12.09
N LEU A 22 9.70 8.70 -12.35
CA LEU A 22 9.42 7.27 -12.18
C LEU A 22 8.22 6.85 -13.03
N SER A 23 8.27 5.64 -13.58
CA SER A 23 7.11 4.97 -14.15
C SER A 23 6.99 3.55 -13.61
N VAL A 24 5.75 3.12 -13.34
CA VAL A 24 5.41 1.73 -12.99
C VAL A 24 4.27 1.30 -13.90
N ASP A 25 4.44 0.20 -14.59
CA ASP A 25 3.43 -0.31 -15.51
C ASP A 25 2.28 -1.03 -14.79
N ALA A 26 1.16 -1.22 -15.50
CA ALA A 26 0.03 -1.97 -14.95
C ALA A 26 0.41 -3.45 -14.80
N GLY A 27 0.06 -4.05 -13.66
CA GLY A 27 0.41 -5.43 -13.33
C GLY A 27 1.86 -5.63 -12.89
N GLU A 28 2.65 -4.56 -12.75
CA GLU A 28 4.03 -4.67 -12.28
C GLU A 28 4.08 -4.79 -10.75
N MET A 29 5.01 -5.61 -10.24
CA MET A 29 5.40 -5.65 -8.84
C MET A 29 6.73 -4.95 -8.64
N VAL A 30 6.77 -3.96 -7.75
CA VAL A 30 7.92 -3.10 -7.52
C VAL A 30 8.22 -3.00 -6.03
N PHE A 31 9.45 -3.23 -5.66
CA PHE A 31 9.98 -2.87 -4.34
C PHE A 31 10.54 -1.45 -4.36
N LEU A 32 10.23 -0.67 -3.32
CA LEU A 32 10.81 0.64 -3.05
C LEU A 32 11.63 0.54 -1.77
N THR A 33 12.95 0.57 -1.90
CA THR A 33 13.86 0.46 -0.75
C THR A 33 14.76 1.69 -0.59
N GLY A 34 15.54 1.70 0.45
CA GLY A 34 16.47 2.79 0.77
C GLY A 34 16.50 3.08 2.28
N PRO A 35 17.48 3.87 2.76
CA PRO A 35 17.65 4.14 4.18
C PRO A 35 16.43 4.82 4.82
N SER A 36 16.35 4.76 6.16
CA SER A 36 15.34 5.52 6.89
C SER A 36 15.43 7.02 6.55
N GLY A 37 14.28 7.66 6.37
CA GLY A 37 14.22 9.07 5.98
C GLY A 37 14.52 9.36 4.51
N ALA A 38 14.74 8.37 3.66
CA ALA A 38 14.98 8.57 2.21
C ALA A 38 13.79 9.17 1.46
N GLY A 39 12.56 9.11 2.02
CA GLY A 39 11.35 9.64 1.41
C GLY A 39 10.35 8.58 0.94
N LYS A 40 10.54 7.28 1.24
CA LYS A 40 9.66 6.17 0.81
C LYS A 40 8.20 6.42 1.20
N THR A 41 7.91 6.61 2.48
CA THR A 41 6.56 6.92 2.98
C THR A 41 6.00 8.22 2.39
N THR A 42 6.86 9.24 2.19
CA THR A 42 6.45 10.49 1.52
C THR A 42 6.00 10.22 0.10
N LEU A 43 6.76 9.43 -0.67
CA LEU A 43 6.37 9.05 -2.02
C LEU A 43 5.04 8.30 -2.04
N LEU A 44 4.85 7.32 -1.16
CA LEU A 44 3.57 6.62 -1.05
C LEU A 44 2.42 7.58 -0.72
N ARG A 45 2.61 8.54 0.22
CA ARG A 45 1.59 9.56 0.58
C ARG A 45 1.18 10.42 -0.60
N LEU A 46 2.11 10.77 -1.48
CA LEU A 46 1.80 11.48 -2.72
C LEU A 46 0.98 10.59 -3.67
N LEU A 47 1.32 9.30 -3.80
CA LEU A 47 0.61 8.37 -4.70
C LEU A 47 -0.84 8.15 -4.30
N TYR A 48 -1.17 7.98 -3.00
CA TYR A 48 -2.57 7.87 -2.58
C TYR A 48 -3.23 9.21 -2.25
N ALA A 49 -2.59 10.31 -2.68
CA ALA A 49 -3.07 11.69 -2.53
C ALA A 49 -3.44 12.08 -1.09
N ALA A 50 -2.67 11.61 -0.09
CA ALA A 50 -2.74 12.14 1.26
C ALA A 50 -2.12 13.52 1.34
N GLU A 51 -1.13 13.77 0.48
CA GLU A 51 -0.42 15.04 0.34
C GLU A 51 -0.28 15.42 -1.13
N LYS A 52 -0.04 16.70 -1.40
CA LYS A 52 0.30 17.18 -2.74
C LYS A 52 1.81 17.36 -2.88
N PRO A 53 2.39 17.16 -4.06
CA PRO A 53 3.77 17.53 -4.32
C PRO A 53 3.93 19.06 -4.22
N THR A 54 5.16 19.51 -3.96
CA THR A 54 5.51 20.94 -4.01
C THR A 54 5.66 21.41 -5.47
N ALA A 55 6.18 20.53 -6.33
CA ALA A 55 6.30 20.73 -7.77
C ALA A 55 6.28 19.39 -8.49
N GLY A 56 6.09 19.42 -9.80
CA GLY A 56 6.04 18.25 -10.66
C GLY A 56 4.64 17.64 -10.81
N GLU A 57 4.54 16.54 -11.52
CA GLU A 57 3.28 15.92 -11.93
C GLU A 57 3.21 14.46 -11.50
N ILE A 58 2.03 14.03 -11.02
CA ILE A 58 1.76 12.65 -10.63
C ILE A 58 0.53 12.16 -11.38
N TRP A 59 0.67 11.04 -12.08
CA TRP A 59 -0.40 10.35 -12.78
C TRP A 59 -0.58 8.96 -12.21
N LEU A 60 -1.82 8.57 -11.93
CA LEU A 60 -2.14 7.28 -11.37
C LEU A 60 -3.39 6.71 -12.04
N ALA A 61 -3.24 5.54 -12.67
CA ALA A 61 -4.30 4.89 -13.44
C ALA A 61 -4.98 5.81 -14.49
N GLY A 62 -4.20 6.73 -15.09
CA GLY A 62 -4.66 7.72 -16.06
C GLY A 62 -5.14 9.05 -15.48
N ASP A 63 -5.36 9.13 -14.18
CA ASP A 63 -5.81 10.34 -13.49
C ASP A 63 -4.62 11.21 -13.05
N ARG A 64 -4.70 12.54 -13.22
CA ARG A 64 -3.70 13.49 -12.76
C ARG A 64 -3.93 13.85 -11.28
N VAL A 65 -3.12 13.30 -10.40
CA VAL A 65 -3.33 13.31 -8.94
C VAL A 65 -2.96 14.65 -8.28
N ASP A 66 -1.89 15.31 -8.75
CA ASP A 66 -1.37 16.56 -8.18
C ASP A 66 -2.35 17.73 -8.26
N THR A 67 -3.24 17.73 -9.28
CA THR A 67 -4.25 18.76 -9.48
C THR A 67 -5.64 18.41 -8.95
N MET A 68 -5.87 17.17 -8.50
CA MET A 68 -7.18 16.72 -8.02
C MET A 68 -7.73 17.60 -6.89
N THR A 69 -9.03 17.85 -6.99
CA THR A 69 -9.83 18.47 -5.94
C THR A 69 -10.18 17.48 -4.83
N ARG A 70 -10.61 17.98 -3.68
CA ARG A 70 -11.04 17.11 -2.56
C ARG A 70 -12.23 16.22 -2.91
N SER A 71 -13.11 16.64 -3.82
CA SER A 71 -14.27 15.87 -4.29
C SER A 71 -13.90 14.71 -5.20
N GLU A 72 -12.77 14.78 -5.90
CA GLU A 72 -12.28 13.72 -6.80
C GLU A 72 -11.48 12.63 -6.08
N LEU A 73 -10.83 12.97 -4.96
CA LEU A 73 -10.00 12.03 -4.19
C LEU A 73 -10.69 10.71 -3.81
N PRO A 74 -11.99 10.68 -3.44
CA PRO A 74 -12.67 9.42 -3.16
C PRO A 74 -12.69 8.45 -4.35
N HIS A 75 -12.82 8.95 -5.57
CA HIS A 75 -12.79 8.11 -6.79
C HIS A 75 -11.40 7.50 -7.02
N LEU A 76 -10.34 8.29 -6.84
CA LEU A 76 -8.97 7.79 -6.91
C LEU A 76 -8.73 6.71 -5.85
N ARG A 77 -9.07 6.99 -4.59
CA ARG A 77 -8.79 6.08 -3.45
C ARG A 77 -9.55 4.77 -3.52
N ARG A 78 -10.67 4.69 -4.23
CA ARG A 78 -11.36 3.41 -4.50
C ARG A 78 -10.57 2.49 -5.42
N LYS A 79 -9.61 3.00 -6.19
CA LYS A 79 -8.75 2.21 -7.09
C LYS A 79 -7.50 1.67 -6.37
N ILE A 80 -7.21 2.16 -5.14
CA ILE A 80 -5.94 1.96 -4.44
C ILE A 80 -6.16 1.26 -3.09
N GLY A 81 -5.54 0.11 -2.89
CA GLY A 81 -5.40 -0.52 -1.58
C GLY A 81 -4.16 0.02 -0.87
N VAL A 82 -4.31 0.54 0.34
CA VAL A 82 -3.16 1.02 1.12
C VAL A 82 -3.00 0.18 2.37
N ILE A 83 -1.80 -0.39 2.54
CA ILE A 83 -1.37 -1.10 3.75
C ILE A 83 -0.42 -0.17 4.48
N PHE A 84 -0.82 0.30 5.66
CA PHE A 84 -0.06 1.26 6.46
C PHE A 84 0.83 0.55 7.47
N GLN A 85 1.99 1.10 7.75
CA GLN A 85 2.92 0.62 8.77
C GLN A 85 2.28 0.61 10.18
N ASP A 86 1.45 1.59 10.51
CA ASP A 86 0.76 1.75 11.80
C ASP A 86 -0.71 1.25 11.77
N PHE A 87 -1.02 0.32 10.88
CA PHE A 87 -2.30 -0.38 10.68
C PHE A 87 -3.49 0.53 10.37
N LYS A 88 -3.62 1.70 11.01
CA LYS A 88 -4.76 2.65 10.88
C LYS A 88 -6.12 1.97 11.05
N LEU A 89 -6.23 1.03 11.99
CA LEU A 89 -7.49 0.36 12.28
C LEU A 89 -8.47 1.29 13.02
N LEU A 90 -9.75 1.09 12.76
CA LEU A 90 -10.83 1.77 13.45
C LEU A 90 -11.00 1.12 14.83
N ARG A 91 -10.45 1.73 15.89
CA ARG A 91 -10.33 1.16 17.24
C ARG A 91 -11.65 0.70 17.85
N ARG A 92 -12.77 1.43 17.57
CA ARG A 92 -14.12 1.15 18.09
C ARG A 92 -14.94 0.24 17.17
N LYS A 93 -14.31 -0.42 16.21
CA LYS A 93 -14.92 -1.31 15.23
C LYS A 93 -14.30 -2.68 15.33
N THR A 94 -15.13 -3.73 15.23
CA THR A 94 -14.64 -5.11 15.19
C THR A 94 -13.77 -5.36 13.97
N VAL A 95 -13.08 -6.48 13.93
CA VAL A 95 -12.33 -6.97 12.76
C VAL A 95 -13.23 -7.00 11.52
N MET A 96 -14.40 -7.63 11.62
CA MET A 96 -15.37 -7.69 10.52
C MET A 96 -15.79 -6.29 10.05
N GLU A 97 -16.09 -5.39 10.98
CA GLU A 97 -16.49 -4.01 10.66
C GLU A 97 -15.34 -3.22 10.01
N ASN A 98 -14.09 -3.39 10.46
CA ASN A 98 -12.92 -2.78 9.84
C ASN A 98 -12.79 -3.15 8.36
N VAL A 99 -12.98 -4.43 8.05
CA VAL A 99 -12.86 -4.93 6.68
C VAL A 99 -14.08 -4.55 5.82
N THR A 100 -15.30 -4.64 6.36
CA THR A 100 -16.50 -4.28 5.60
C THR A 100 -16.68 -2.78 5.40
N PHE A 101 -16.06 -1.94 6.24
CA PHE A 101 -16.20 -0.49 6.19
C PHE A 101 -15.88 0.09 4.82
N VAL A 102 -14.78 -0.35 4.20
CA VAL A 102 -14.36 0.16 2.89
C VAL A 102 -15.32 -0.23 1.76
N LEU A 103 -15.98 -1.39 1.86
CA LEU A 103 -16.91 -1.88 0.85
C LEU A 103 -18.17 -1.02 0.73
N ARG A 104 -18.54 -0.29 1.80
CA ARG A 104 -19.66 0.68 1.76
C ARG A 104 -19.40 1.80 0.77
N PHE A 105 -18.16 2.28 0.66
CA PHE A 105 -17.78 3.32 -0.30
C PHE A 105 -17.73 2.80 -1.74
N HIS A 106 -17.74 1.47 -1.92
CA HIS A 106 -17.84 0.81 -3.23
C HIS A 106 -19.28 0.45 -3.58
N GLY A 107 -20.28 0.83 -2.77
CA GLY A 107 -21.68 0.53 -3.02
C GLY A 107 -22.04 -0.95 -2.87
N ILE A 108 -21.22 -1.75 -2.19
CA ILE A 108 -21.45 -3.17 -2.01
C ILE A 108 -22.53 -3.40 -0.93
N PRO A 109 -23.59 -4.17 -1.23
CA PRO A 109 -24.65 -4.47 -0.26
C PRO A 109 -24.11 -5.18 1.00
N PRO A 110 -24.70 -4.95 2.19
CA PRO A 110 -24.17 -5.47 3.46
C PRO A 110 -23.95 -6.99 3.50
N ARG A 111 -24.86 -7.78 2.94
CA ARG A 111 -24.73 -9.25 2.87
C ARG A 111 -23.50 -9.67 2.05
N GLU A 112 -23.32 -9.04 0.90
CA GLU A 112 -22.18 -9.31 0.02
C GLU A 112 -20.87 -8.80 0.63
N ALA A 113 -20.89 -7.62 1.26
CA ALA A 113 -19.74 -7.08 2.00
C ALA A 113 -19.28 -8.04 3.10
N HIS A 114 -20.21 -8.57 3.89
CA HIS A 114 -19.91 -9.55 4.93
C HIS A 114 -19.31 -10.84 4.33
N ARG A 115 -19.87 -11.37 3.25
CA ARG A 115 -19.38 -12.55 2.58
C ARG A 115 -17.95 -12.37 2.07
N ARG A 116 -17.65 -11.26 1.39
CA ARG A 116 -16.30 -10.94 0.89
C ARG A 116 -15.32 -10.77 2.04
N ALA A 117 -15.68 -10.02 3.07
CA ALA A 117 -14.84 -9.80 4.24
C ALA A 117 -14.53 -11.13 4.95
N TYR A 118 -15.51 -12.01 5.14
CA TYR A 118 -15.30 -13.33 5.72
C TYR A 118 -14.31 -14.19 4.91
N GLN A 119 -14.42 -14.18 3.57
CA GLN A 119 -13.51 -14.94 2.71
C GLN A 119 -12.07 -14.45 2.83
N VAL A 120 -11.85 -13.13 2.83
CA VAL A 120 -10.52 -12.55 3.00
C VAL A 120 -9.96 -12.83 4.40
N LEU A 121 -10.78 -12.66 5.45
CA LEU A 121 -10.39 -12.97 6.82
C LEU A 121 -10.05 -14.45 7.01
N LYS A 122 -10.80 -15.35 6.37
CA LYS A 122 -10.49 -16.78 6.38
C LYS A 122 -9.15 -17.09 5.72
N ARG A 123 -8.87 -16.47 4.57
CA ARG A 123 -7.58 -16.61 3.86
C ARG A 123 -6.39 -16.12 4.70
N LEU A 124 -6.62 -15.12 5.56
CA LEU A 124 -5.61 -14.57 6.47
C LEU A 124 -5.63 -15.20 7.89
N GLY A 125 -6.36 -16.30 8.09
CA GLY A 125 -6.43 -17.00 9.37
C GLY A 125 -7.18 -16.25 10.48
N LEU A 126 -7.95 -15.19 10.16
CA LEU A 126 -8.58 -14.29 11.15
C LEU A 126 -10.11 -14.47 11.28
N HIS A 127 -10.70 -15.46 10.60
CA HIS A 127 -12.17 -15.65 10.62
C HIS A 127 -12.71 -15.93 12.03
N HIS A 128 -11.92 -16.56 12.91
CA HIS A 128 -12.29 -16.82 14.31
C HIS A 128 -12.21 -15.57 15.19
N ARG A 129 -11.55 -14.49 14.75
CA ARG A 129 -11.39 -13.21 15.45
C ARG A 129 -12.32 -12.11 14.91
N GLN A 130 -13.28 -12.43 14.07
CA GLN A 130 -14.13 -11.47 13.34
C GLN A 130 -14.90 -10.48 14.26
N SER A 131 -15.25 -10.90 15.48
CA SER A 131 -15.95 -10.08 16.47
C SER A 131 -15.00 -9.36 17.45
N ALA A 132 -13.70 -9.59 17.38
CA ALA A 132 -12.71 -8.98 18.24
C ALA A 132 -12.51 -7.49 17.91
N LEU A 133 -12.16 -6.68 18.92
CA LEU A 133 -11.72 -5.30 18.72
C LEU A 133 -10.20 -5.26 18.48
N PRO A 134 -9.68 -4.26 17.74
CA PRO A 134 -8.25 -4.15 17.43
C PRO A 134 -7.34 -4.20 18.66
N GLU A 135 -7.74 -3.63 19.78
CA GLU A 135 -6.96 -3.61 21.03
C GLU A 135 -6.73 -4.99 21.66
N SER A 136 -7.58 -5.97 21.33
CA SER A 136 -7.46 -7.36 21.80
C SER A 136 -6.63 -8.25 20.86
N LEU A 137 -6.07 -7.67 19.79
CA LEU A 137 -5.30 -8.38 18.78
C LEU A 137 -3.80 -8.16 18.98
N SER A 138 -2.99 -9.18 18.68
CA SER A 138 -1.54 -9.02 18.53
C SER A 138 -1.19 -8.07 17.38
N GLY A 139 0.04 -7.54 17.35
CA GLY A 139 0.50 -6.67 16.25
C GLY A 139 0.39 -7.34 14.88
N GLY A 140 0.76 -8.62 14.78
CA GLY A 140 0.62 -9.41 13.57
C GLY A 140 -0.84 -9.63 13.15
N GLU A 141 -1.76 -9.87 14.11
CA GLU A 141 -3.19 -9.95 13.80
C GLU A 141 -3.74 -8.60 13.32
N GLN A 142 -3.35 -7.48 13.94
CA GLN A 142 -3.73 -6.14 13.49
C GLN A 142 -3.25 -5.85 12.07
N GLN A 143 -2.02 -6.23 11.75
CA GLN A 143 -1.46 -6.10 10.41
C GLN A 143 -2.28 -6.90 9.40
N ARG A 144 -2.61 -8.16 9.68
CA ARG A 144 -3.47 -8.99 8.81
C ARG A 144 -4.87 -8.40 8.62
N VAL A 145 -5.45 -7.75 9.64
CA VAL A 145 -6.72 -7.00 9.48
C VAL A 145 -6.56 -5.81 8.54
N ALA A 146 -5.47 -5.05 8.66
CA ALA A 146 -5.17 -3.93 7.77
C ALA A 146 -5.00 -4.39 6.31
N ILE A 147 -4.34 -5.53 6.11
CA ILE A 147 -4.19 -6.19 4.81
C ILE A 147 -5.56 -6.62 4.27
N ALA A 148 -6.37 -7.33 5.08
CA ALA A 148 -7.73 -7.74 4.70
C ALA A 148 -8.55 -6.54 4.22
N ARG A 149 -8.50 -5.42 4.95
CA ARG A 149 -9.19 -4.18 4.59
C ARG A 149 -8.71 -3.59 3.27
N ALA A 150 -7.41 -3.66 2.99
CA ALA A 150 -6.85 -3.13 1.75
C ALA A 150 -7.18 -4.00 0.52
N LEU A 151 -7.43 -5.30 0.71
CA LEU A 151 -7.61 -6.26 -0.38
C LEU A 151 -9.07 -6.62 -0.68
N VAL A 152 -9.98 -6.41 0.27
CA VAL A 152 -11.37 -6.92 0.19
C VAL A 152 -12.18 -6.41 -1.02
N TYR A 153 -11.80 -5.27 -1.59
CA TYR A 153 -12.45 -4.70 -2.77
C TYR A 153 -11.66 -4.87 -4.06
N GLN A 154 -10.60 -5.69 -4.04
CA GLN A 154 -9.78 -6.05 -5.20
C GLN A 154 -9.23 -4.82 -5.94
N PRO A 155 -8.38 -4.00 -5.29
CA PRO A 155 -7.85 -2.77 -5.88
C PRO A 155 -6.96 -3.08 -7.09
N ARG A 156 -6.88 -2.13 -8.04
CA ARG A 156 -5.96 -2.22 -9.19
C ARG A 156 -4.52 -1.87 -8.84
N LEU A 157 -4.33 -1.14 -7.75
CA LEU A 157 -3.03 -0.75 -7.22
C LEU A 157 -2.99 -1.00 -5.73
N ILE A 158 -1.93 -1.65 -5.25
CA ILE A 158 -1.63 -1.83 -3.84
C ILE A 158 -0.37 -1.02 -3.53
N LEU A 159 -0.46 -0.20 -2.50
CA LEU A 159 0.66 0.54 -1.92
C LEU A 159 0.86 0.03 -0.50
N ALA A 160 1.97 -0.62 -0.22
CA ALA A 160 2.28 -1.16 1.09
C ALA A 160 3.51 -0.44 1.69
N ASP A 161 3.35 0.13 2.89
CA ASP A 161 4.42 0.79 3.63
C ASP A 161 4.85 -0.11 4.79
N GLU A 162 6.04 -0.72 4.69
CA GLU A 162 6.64 -1.65 5.65
C GLU A 162 5.65 -2.75 6.12
N PRO A 163 5.04 -3.50 5.17
CA PRO A 163 3.93 -4.38 5.51
C PRO A 163 4.32 -5.59 6.38
N THR A 164 5.61 -5.93 6.45
CA THR A 164 6.15 -7.07 7.21
C THR A 164 6.78 -6.68 8.54
N GLY A 165 6.95 -5.39 8.82
CA GLY A 165 7.74 -4.90 9.96
C GLY A 165 7.26 -5.33 11.36
N ASN A 166 6.03 -5.86 11.49
CA ASN A 166 5.45 -6.36 12.74
C ASN A 166 5.06 -7.84 12.66
N LEU A 167 5.56 -8.57 11.64
CA LEU A 167 5.30 -9.97 11.40
C LEU A 167 6.55 -10.80 11.69
N ASP A 168 6.36 -12.05 12.14
CA ASP A 168 7.43 -13.04 12.10
C ASP A 168 7.73 -13.48 10.65
N ALA A 169 8.79 -14.24 10.46
CA ALA A 169 9.26 -14.64 9.13
C ALA A 169 8.23 -15.47 8.36
N ASP A 170 7.52 -16.36 9.04
CA ASP A 170 6.51 -17.23 8.41
C ASP A 170 5.34 -16.40 7.89
N LEU A 171 4.81 -15.51 8.74
CA LEU A 171 3.72 -14.61 8.37
C LEU A 171 4.13 -13.57 7.31
N ALA A 172 5.39 -13.12 7.33
CA ALA A 172 5.93 -12.25 6.28
C ALA A 172 5.96 -12.97 4.93
N GLY A 173 6.36 -14.25 4.91
CA GLY A 173 6.32 -15.11 3.72
C GLY A 173 4.89 -15.33 3.20
N GLU A 174 3.91 -15.61 4.08
CA GLU A 174 2.51 -15.74 3.72
C GLU A 174 1.94 -14.46 3.10
N LEU A 175 2.27 -13.29 3.69
CA LEU A 175 1.86 -12.01 3.15
C LEU A 175 2.44 -11.77 1.76
N LEU A 176 3.72 -12.06 1.58
CA LEU A 176 4.40 -11.88 0.30
C LEU A 176 3.77 -12.77 -0.78
N SER A 177 3.51 -14.05 -0.46
CA SER A 177 2.79 -14.96 -1.33
C SER A 177 1.41 -14.41 -1.73
N LEU A 178 0.67 -13.84 -0.77
CA LEU A 178 -0.62 -13.21 -1.04
C LEU A 178 -0.50 -12.00 -1.98
N LEU A 179 0.51 -11.15 -1.80
CA LEU A 179 0.75 -10.00 -2.68
C LEU A 179 1.15 -10.45 -4.09
N CYS A 180 1.94 -11.53 -4.21
CA CYS A 180 2.27 -12.16 -5.49
C CYS A 180 1.02 -12.70 -6.20
N ASP A 181 0.14 -13.41 -5.49
CA ASP A 181 -1.10 -13.93 -6.06
C ASP A 181 -1.98 -12.81 -6.63
N ILE A 182 -2.08 -11.69 -5.90
CA ILE A 182 -2.87 -10.53 -6.32
C ILE A 182 -2.22 -9.83 -7.51
N ASN A 183 -0.90 -9.73 -7.52
CA ASN A 183 -0.16 -9.21 -8.65
C ASN A 183 -0.34 -10.11 -9.90
N TYR A 184 -0.26 -11.42 -9.74
CA TYR A 184 -0.53 -12.39 -10.81
C TYR A 184 -1.96 -12.25 -11.39
N GLN A 185 -2.92 -11.83 -10.56
CA GLN A 185 -4.30 -11.52 -10.99
C GLN A 185 -4.41 -10.16 -11.71
N GLY A 186 -3.30 -9.45 -11.92
CA GLY A 186 -3.21 -8.21 -12.71
C GLY A 186 -3.18 -6.93 -11.89
N ALA A 187 -3.20 -6.97 -10.56
CA ALA A 187 -3.01 -5.77 -9.75
C ALA A 187 -1.55 -5.32 -9.79
N THR A 188 -1.33 -4.01 -9.80
CA THR A 188 -0.01 -3.41 -9.61
C THR A 188 0.30 -3.35 -8.12
N VAL A 189 1.51 -3.72 -7.71
CA VAL A 189 1.91 -3.76 -6.30
C VAL A 189 3.20 -2.96 -6.10
N VAL A 190 3.18 -2.00 -5.18
CA VAL A 190 4.37 -1.25 -4.76
C VAL A 190 4.56 -1.48 -3.26
N VAL A 191 5.68 -2.10 -2.89
CA VAL A 191 6.02 -2.41 -1.50
C VAL A 191 7.23 -1.57 -1.09
N ALA A 192 7.02 -0.62 -0.18
CA ALA A 192 8.13 0.06 0.47
C ALA A 192 8.63 -0.80 1.64
N THR A 193 9.91 -1.14 1.62
CA THR A 193 10.54 -1.94 2.67
C THR A 193 12.03 -1.66 2.76
N HIS A 194 12.60 -1.92 3.93
CA HIS A 194 14.04 -1.96 4.15
C HIS A 194 14.52 -3.39 4.46
N ASP A 195 13.63 -4.37 4.41
CA ASP A 195 13.93 -5.78 4.65
C ASP A 195 14.61 -6.40 3.43
N HIS A 196 15.91 -6.66 3.54
CA HIS A 196 16.73 -7.25 2.47
C HIS A 196 16.30 -8.70 2.18
N ALA A 197 15.90 -9.48 3.19
CA ALA A 197 15.44 -10.85 2.98
C ALA A 197 14.19 -10.88 2.08
N LEU A 198 13.30 -9.90 2.24
CA LEU A 198 12.14 -9.75 1.39
C LEU A 198 12.53 -9.40 -0.06
N LEU A 199 13.51 -8.51 -0.25
CA LEU A 199 14.01 -8.13 -1.59
C LEU A 199 14.67 -9.31 -2.30
N GLU A 200 15.38 -10.16 -1.58
CA GLU A 200 16.07 -11.35 -2.11
C GLU A 200 15.11 -12.50 -2.43
N SER A 201 13.97 -12.56 -1.73
CA SER A 201 13.00 -13.65 -1.89
C SER A 201 12.22 -13.62 -3.21
N LEU A 202 12.17 -12.45 -3.88
CA LEU A 202 11.44 -12.26 -5.13
C LEU A 202 12.26 -11.51 -6.18
N PRO A 203 12.34 -12.02 -7.42
CA PRO A 203 13.04 -11.35 -8.53
C PRO A 203 12.18 -10.21 -9.13
N ALA A 204 11.70 -9.28 -8.29
CA ALA A 204 10.93 -8.13 -8.72
C ALA A 204 11.84 -6.91 -8.97
N ARG A 205 11.34 -5.95 -9.76
CA ARG A 205 11.99 -4.66 -9.96
C ARG A 205 12.11 -3.92 -8.62
N THR A 206 13.30 -3.41 -8.35
CA THR A 206 13.62 -2.71 -7.10
C THR A 206 14.09 -1.30 -7.40
N LEU A 207 13.47 -0.34 -6.76
CA LEU A 207 13.83 1.08 -6.80
C LEU A 207 14.53 1.43 -5.49
N VAL A 208 15.77 1.90 -5.58
CA VAL A 208 16.49 2.37 -4.40
C VAL A 208 16.38 3.89 -4.30
N LEU A 209 15.66 4.37 -3.30
CA LEU A 209 15.51 5.78 -3.01
C LEU A 209 16.61 6.24 -2.05
N ARG A 210 17.46 7.17 -2.48
CA ARG A 210 18.50 7.80 -1.65
C ARG A 210 18.45 9.31 -1.77
N ARG A 211 18.46 10.01 -0.64
CA ARG A 211 18.47 11.48 -0.58
C ARG A 211 17.42 12.16 -1.46
N GLY A 212 16.26 11.51 -1.63
CA GLY A 212 15.13 12.05 -2.37
C GLY A 212 15.16 11.83 -3.89
N VAL A 213 16.08 11.02 -4.41
CA VAL A 213 16.15 10.62 -5.83
C VAL A 213 16.17 9.10 -5.97
N ILE A 214 15.76 8.59 -7.12
CA ILE A 214 15.96 7.17 -7.46
C ILE A 214 17.44 7.00 -7.86
N ASP A 215 18.19 6.29 -7.01
CA ASP A 215 19.61 6.02 -7.16
C ASP A 215 19.85 4.74 -7.97
N TYR A 216 18.91 3.81 -7.95
CA TYR A 216 18.94 2.56 -8.70
C TYR A 216 17.53 2.14 -9.12
N ASP A 217 17.41 1.58 -10.30
CA ASP A 217 16.18 1.03 -10.87
C ASP A 217 16.53 -0.24 -11.64
N GLY A 218 16.23 -1.41 -11.07
CA GLY A 218 16.60 -2.68 -11.66
C GLY A 218 16.20 -3.87 -10.79
N ARG A 219 16.85 -5.01 -10.98
CA ARG A 219 16.65 -6.19 -10.12
C ARG A 219 17.59 -6.11 -8.91
N TRP A 220 17.12 -6.56 -7.75
CA TRP A 220 17.94 -6.68 -6.54
C TRP A 220 18.87 -7.91 -6.63
N PRO A 221 20.12 -7.88 -6.11
CA PRO A 221 20.84 -6.69 -5.57
C PRO A 221 21.32 -5.74 -6.69
N PRO A 222 21.51 -4.42 -6.33
CA PRO A 222 21.99 -3.42 -7.29
C PRO A 222 23.43 -3.64 -7.75
#